data_f2810fcaa2442756744aac2a2f65f353
#
_entry.id   f2810fcaa2442756744aac2a2f65f353
#
_cell.length_a   1.000
_cell.length_b   1.000
_cell.length_c   1.000
_cell.angle_alpha   90.00
_cell.angle_beta   90.00
_cell.angle_gamma   90.00
#
_symmetry.space_group_name_H-M   'P 1'
#
loop_
_entity.id
_entity.type
_entity.pdbx_description
1 polymer ?
#
loop_
_entity_poly.entity_id
_entity_poly.type
_entity_poly.pdbx_seq_one_letter_code
_entity_poly.pdbx_strand_id
1 'polypeptide(L)'
;MIQDIYDPLNEYINTFRDKFKKVAEETFDALAQEAQVDVEANRTTCQQIYKGEADMADIASRITRWKVLCVILWIGAVIGFAVVYIKRNEFPMEQLLLIGGGSVLAVVFLLVKVHPTLKSLRSERNDLAKKVDDLRNTAWEQMAELNKLYDWDILTRMMSKTVPRLEFDPYFTTQRLADLRATYGWNDSFNEGRSVLYSHSGLINGNPFVICRTRKMEMGQKTYYGEKTIYWTTRETDSDGKSRTVSHSETLRASVTAPYPEYYERTRLIYGNTAAPDLIFNRKPSGLAGKEGSLRFKWDKFWLKRKARNLADGDFAMLTNEEFEVAFNTSNRNNNQQFALLFTPLAQQSMMALLRDNTNGYGDDFNFDKNRMINTITPLHTQELDLDMNPDQYCNFDFERAKKDFYEINARYFRAIYFSFAPLLCVPMYQQIRSHKDIYGRDMEQRSSFWEHEALANFWGQERFRHPDCVTQCVLKTSAKVQNDGSTMIDVTAHGFRSEPRLSYISKFGGDGSWHDVPVNWYEYFSVEGNGQITMYEDNQQEDTAMTQTQRLNRIGEVLEKTHLDVYRRHIASKA
;
A
#
# COMPACT_ATOMS: atom_id res chain seq x y z
N MET A 1 3.10 7.25 -38.26
CA MET A 1 1.74 6.74 -38.03
C MET A 1 1.36 7.08 -36.59
N ILE A 2 0.22 7.70 -36.39
CA ILE A 2 -0.28 8.03 -35.05
C ILE A 2 -0.78 6.70 -34.46
N GLN A 3 -0.07 6.19 -33.46
CA GLN A 3 -0.47 4.95 -32.79
C GLN A 3 -1.47 5.28 -31.67
N ASP A 4 -2.76 5.27 -32.00
CA ASP A 4 -3.81 5.35 -30.99
C ASP A 4 -4.04 3.95 -30.38
N ILE A 5 -4.25 3.91 -29.09
CA ILE A 5 -4.45 2.66 -28.32
C ILE A 5 -5.97 2.43 -28.23
N TYR A 6 -6.55 1.66 -29.14
CA TYR A 6 -7.99 1.40 -29.14
C TYR A 6 -8.40 0.14 -28.39
N ASP A 7 -7.46 -0.77 -28.14
CA ASP A 7 -7.65 -1.98 -27.36
C ASP A 7 -6.52 -2.11 -26.31
N PRO A 8 -6.62 -1.39 -25.20
CA PRO A 8 -5.55 -1.32 -24.21
C PRO A 8 -5.18 -2.68 -23.60
N LEU A 9 -6.11 -3.63 -23.50
CA LEU A 9 -5.82 -4.96 -23.00
C LEU A 9 -4.94 -5.74 -24.00
N ASN A 10 -5.31 -5.78 -25.28
CA ASN A 10 -4.53 -6.45 -26.31
C ASN A 10 -3.17 -5.80 -26.52
N GLU A 11 -3.10 -4.47 -26.50
CA GLU A 11 -1.82 -3.74 -26.61
C GLU A 11 -0.91 -4.03 -25.42
N TYR A 12 -1.45 -4.14 -24.22
CA TYR A 12 -0.66 -4.56 -23.07
C TYR A 12 -0.10 -5.98 -23.25
N ILE A 13 -0.94 -6.93 -23.62
CA ILE A 13 -0.56 -8.35 -23.73
C ILE A 13 0.46 -8.57 -24.85
N ASN A 14 0.23 -7.98 -26.01
CA ASN A 14 0.98 -8.30 -27.22
C ASN A 14 2.17 -7.37 -27.46
N THR A 15 2.19 -6.18 -26.83
CA THR A 15 3.18 -5.15 -27.13
C THR A 15 3.84 -4.59 -25.88
N PHE A 16 3.06 -3.97 -24.97
CA PHE A 16 3.65 -3.14 -23.92
C PHE A 16 4.30 -3.94 -22.79
N ARG A 17 3.77 -5.09 -22.45
CA ARG A 17 4.39 -5.97 -21.42
C ARG A 17 5.80 -6.38 -21.83
N ASP A 18 5.97 -6.88 -23.05
CA ASP A 18 7.27 -7.35 -23.53
C ASP A 18 8.21 -6.19 -23.84
N LYS A 19 7.68 -5.08 -24.36
CA LYS A 19 8.44 -3.85 -24.57
C LYS A 19 8.94 -3.27 -23.23
N PHE A 20 8.10 -3.23 -22.22
CA PHE A 20 8.50 -2.76 -20.89
C PHE A 20 9.58 -3.64 -20.27
N LYS A 21 9.44 -4.97 -20.40
CA LYS A 21 10.47 -5.91 -19.96
C LYS A 21 11.80 -5.59 -20.60
N LYS A 22 11.83 -5.42 -21.91
CA LYS A 22 13.06 -5.07 -22.64
C LYS A 22 13.63 -3.73 -22.19
N VAL A 23 12.80 -2.71 -22.01
CA VAL A 23 13.24 -1.39 -21.51
C VAL A 23 13.79 -1.50 -20.09
N ALA A 24 13.19 -2.32 -19.22
CA ALA A 24 13.68 -2.52 -17.86
C ALA A 24 15.03 -3.27 -17.84
N GLU A 25 15.17 -4.30 -18.67
CA GLU A 25 16.45 -5.03 -18.83
C GLU A 25 17.54 -4.11 -19.36
N GLU A 26 17.29 -3.35 -20.42
CA GLU A 26 18.22 -2.37 -21.00
C GLU A 26 18.59 -1.28 -19.96
N THR A 27 17.64 -0.83 -19.16
CA THR A 27 17.88 0.18 -18.12
C THR A 27 18.77 -0.38 -17.02
N PHE A 28 18.48 -1.58 -16.50
CA PHE A 28 19.30 -2.21 -15.48
C PHE A 28 20.72 -2.50 -15.98
N ASP A 29 20.86 -3.05 -17.18
CA ASP A 29 22.16 -3.38 -17.77
C ASP A 29 22.99 -2.12 -18.02
N ALA A 30 22.36 -1.01 -18.41
CA ALA A 30 23.04 0.29 -18.54
C ALA A 30 23.55 0.81 -17.18
N LEU A 31 22.72 0.73 -16.12
CA LEU A 31 23.12 1.11 -14.76
C LEU A 31 24.26 0.24 -14.24
N ALA A 32 24.18 -1.08 -14.45
CA ALA A 32 25.22 -2.02 -14.04
C ALA A 32 26.55 -1.79 -14.77
N GLN A 33 26.49 -1.45 -16.06
CA GLN A 33 27.69 -1.09 -16.84
C GLN A 33 28.29 0.23 -16.36
N GLU A 34 27.47 1.22 -16.08
CA GLU A 34 27.90 2.53 -15.57
C GLU A 34 28.54 2.40 -14.19
N ALA A 35 27.98 1.56 -13.31
CA ALA A 35 28.50 1.24 -11.98
C ALA A 35 29.75 0.37 -12.01
N GLN A 36 30.13 -0.20 -13.16
CA GLN A 36 31.27 -1.10 -13.32
C GLN A 36 31.27 -2.28 -12.31
N VAL A 37 30.13 -2.87 -12.05
CA VAL A 37 29.97 -3.97 -11.08
C VAL A 37 30.75 -5.20 -11.56
N ASP A 38 31.61 -5.74 -10.69
CA ASP A 38 32.22 -7.06 -10.93
C ASP A 38 31.22 -8.18 -10.57
N VAL A 39 30.47 -8.59 -11.59
CA VAL A 39 29.40 -9.58 -11.46
C VAL A 39 29.94 -10.95 -11.00
N GLU A 40 31.11 -11.37 -11.49
CA GLU A 40 31.68 -12.68 -11.12
C GLU A 40 32.19 -12.69 -9.67
N ALA A 41 32.84 -11.60 -9.22
CA ALA A 41 33.24 -11.46 -7.84
C ALA A 41 32.03 -11.47 -6.89
N ASN A 42 30.95 -10.72 -7.23
CA ASN A 42 29.72 -10.70 -6.44
C ASN A 42 29.04 -12.07 -6.42
N ARG A 43 28.91 -12.74 -7.56
CA ARG A 43 28.35 -14.10 -7.66
C ARG A 43 29.11 -15.09 -6.76
N THR A 44 30.42 -15.05 -6.76
CA THR A 44 31.25 -15.91 -5.91
C THR A 44 30.99 -15.62 -4.42
N THR A 45 30.96 -14.36 -4.03
CA THR A 45 30.68 -13.95 -2.65
C THR A 45 29.29 -14.40 -2.23
N CYS A 46 28.25 -14.19 -3.06
CA CYS A 46 26.88 -14.62 -2.79
C CYS A 46 26.73 -16.14 -2.65
N GLN A 47 27.43 -16.92 -3.49
CA GLN A 47 27.46 -18.38 -3.34
C GLN A 47 28.03 -18.82 -2.00
N GLN A 48 29.08 -18.14 -1.50
CA GLN A 48 29.66 -18.42 -0.18
C GLN A 48 28.68 -18.04 0.94
N ILE A 49 27.96 -16.92 0.81
CA ILE A 49 26.91 -16.51 1.75
C ILE A 49 25.83 -17.58 1.83
N TYR A 50 25.24 -17.99 0.70
CA TYR A 50 24.16 -18.98 0.66
C TYR A 50 24.61 -20.35 1.18
N LYS A 51 25.84 -20.76 0.90
CA LYS A 51 26.42 -21.97 1.48
C LYS A 51 26.56 -21.84 3.01
N GLY A 52 27.09 -20.73 3.49
CA GLY A 52 27.21 -20.48 4.93
C GLY A 52 25.86 -20.45 5.65
N GLU A 53 24.84 -19.86 5.03
CA GLU A 53 23.45 -19.87 5.56
C GLU A 53 22.87 -21.29 5.63
N ALA A 54 23.10 -22.11 4.61
CA ALA A 54 22.69 -23.52 4.59
C ALA A 54 23.41 -24.32 5.69
N ASP A 55 24.72 -24.13 5.87
CA ASP A 55 25.51 -24.77 6.91
C ASP A 55 25.02 -24.33 8.32
N MET A 56 24.71 -23.04 8.52
CA MET A 56 24.09 -22.54 9.76
C MET A 56 22.73 -23.17 10.03
N ALA A 57 21.91 -23.39 9.00
CA ALA A 57 20.61 -24.06 9.15
C ALA A 57 20.77 -25.55 9.57
N ASP A 58 21.77 -26.25 9.03
CA ASP A 58 22.08 -27.63 9.46
C ASP A 58 22.55 -27.67 10.93
N ILE A 59 23.49 -26.79 11.31
CA ILE A 59 23.93 -26.68 12.71
C ILE A 59 22.77 -26.34 13.63
N ALA A 60 21.87 -25.44 13.24
CA ALA A 60 20.67 -25.10 14.03
C ALA A 60 19.74 -26.30 14.20
N SER A 61 19.57 -27.12 13.18
CA SER A 61 18.78 -28.36 13.26
C SER A 61 19.42 -29.37 14.21
N ARG A 62 20.75 -29.52 14.18
CA ARG A 62 21.52 -30.37 15.12
C ARG A 62 21.40 -29.86 16.56
N ILE A 63 21.52 -28.57 16.79
CA ILE A 63 21.31 -27.96 18.11
C ILE A 63 19.88 -28.27 18.62
N THR A 64 18.87 -28.20 17.77
CA THR A 64 17.48 -28.49 18.16
C THR A 64 17.32 -29.96 18.57
N ARG A 65 17.89 -30.90 17.81
CA ARG A 65 17.88 -32.34 18.16
C ARG A 65 18.54 -32.60 19.53
N TRP A 66 19.70 -31.99 19.80
CA TRP A 66 20.39 -32.12 21.06
C TRP A 66 19.63 -31.46 22.22
N LYS A 67 18.94 -30.33 22.00
CA LYS A 67 18.06 -29.71 23.00
C LYS A 67 16.88 -30.62 23.35
N VAL A 68 16.22 -31.24 22.37
CA VAL A 68 15.12 -32.20 22.61
C VAL A 68 15.63 -33.38 23.41
N LEU A 69 16.77 -33.96 23.05
CA LEU A 69 17.40 -35.04 23.81
C LEU A 69 17.71 -34.61 25.26
N CYS A 70 18.24 -33.41 25.45
CA CYS A 70 18.51 -32.83 26.76
C CYS A 70 17.24 -32.77 27.63
N VAL A 71 16.14 -32.27 27.09
CA VAL A 71 14.85 -32.16 27.78
C VAL A 71 14.31 -33.55 28.17
N ILE A 72 14.33 -34.51 27.21
CA ILE A 72 13.88 -35.90 27.49
C ILE A 72 14.67 -36.53 28.62
N LEU A 73 15.99 -36.40 28.56
CA LEU A 73 16.87 -36.98 29.60
C LEU A 73 16.69 -36.31 30.97
N TRP A 74 16.49 -34.96 31.00
CA TRP A 74 16.16 -34.25 32.24
C TRP A 74 14.83 -34.69 32.84
N ILE A 75 13.78 -34.79 32.04
CA ILE A 75 12.47 -35.27 32.48
C ILE A 75 12.59 -36.71 32.98
N GLY A 76 13.26 -37.58 32.25
CA GLY A 76 13.49 -38.96 32.63
C GLY A 76 14.26 -39.08 33.96
N ALA A 77 15.33 -38.29 34.15
CA ALA A 77 16.09 -38.28 35.42
C ALA A 77 15.24 -37.79 36.61
N VAL A 78 14.48 -36.70 36.42
CA VAL A 78 13.58 -36.15 37.47
C VAL A 78 12.51 -37.16 37.86
N ILE A 79 11.85 -37.80 36.87
CA ILE A 79 10.85 -38.85 37.13
C ILE A 79 11.49 -40.02 37.85
N GLY A 80 12.66 -40.49 37.42
CA GLY A 80 13.37 -41.60 38.06
C GLY A 80 13.72 -41.31 39.51
N PHE A 81 14.26 -40.13 39.83
CA PHE A 81 14.53 -39.72 41.21
C PHE A 81 13.25 -39.59 42.04
N ALA A 82 12.16 -39.07 41.47
CA ALA A 82 10.87 -38.96 42.14
C ALA A 82 10.29 -40.35 42.49
N VAL A 83 10.38 -41.31 41.56
CA VAL A 83 9.93 -42.68 41.77
C VAL A 83 10.75 -43.36 42.89
N VAL A 84 12.07 -43.22 42.91
CA VAL A 84 12.94 -43.76 43.95
C VAL A 84 12.55 -43.16 45.32
N TYR A 85 12.27 -41.85 45.38
CA TYR A 85 11.89 -41.20 46.63
C TYR A 85 10.52 -41.61 47.16
N ILE A 86 9.49 -41.64 46.26
CA ILE A 86 8.10 -41.93 46.64
C ILE A 86 7.90 -43.42 46.95
N LYS A 87 8.51 -44.31 46.13
CA LYS A 87 8.30 -45.75 46.18
C LYS A 87 9.35 -46.51 46.98
N ARG A 88 10.20 -45.83 47.78
CA ARG A 88 11.30 -46.43 48.56
C ARG A 88 10.88 -47.54 49.49
N ASN A 89 9.62 -47.56 49.99
CA ASN A 89 9.09 -48.55 50.90
C ASN A 89 8.24 -49.64 50.23
N GLU A 90 7.96 -49.50 48.91
CA GLU A 90 7.09 -50.42 48.15
C GLU A 90 7.87 -51.32 47.19
N PHE A 91 9.02 -50.85 46.66
CA PHE A 91 9.81 -51.55 45.69
C PHE A 91 11.01 -52.30 46.28
N PRO A 92 11.41 -53.48 45.69
CA PRO A 92 12.64 -54.16 46.08
C PRO A 92 13.86 -53.29 45.85
N MET A 93 14.86 -53.43 46.73
CA MET A 93 16.09 -52.65 46.69
C MET A 93 16.79 -52.70 45.34
N GLU A 94 16.76 -53.83 44.64
CA GLU A 94 17.38 -54.02 43.33
C GLU A 94 16.73 -53.11 42.23
N GLN A 95 15.42 -52.95 42.27
CA GLN A 95 14.68 -52.10 41.33
C GLN A 95 14.94 -50.61 41.62
N LEU A 96 15.01 -50.23 42.86
CA LEU A 96 15.36 -48.86 43.27
C LEU A 96 16.79 -48.48 42.86
N LEU A 97 17.74 -49.39 42.98
CA LEU A 97 19.12 -49.20 42.52
C LEU A 97 19.22 -49.09 40.98
N LEU A 98 18.44 -49.88 40.25
CA LEU A 98 18.38 -49.78 38.78
C LEU A 98 17.81 -48.43 38.30
N ILE A 99 16.68 -47.96 38.85
CA ILE A 99 16.05 -46.71 38.50
C ILE A 99 16.95 -45.52 38.92
N GLY A 100 17.44 -45.52 40.14
CA GLY A 100 18.35 -44.47 40.64
C GLY A 100 19.66 -44.41 39.89
N GLY A 101 20.28 -45.57 39.61
CA GLY A 101 21.51 -45.67 38.80
C GLY A 101 21.30 -45.16 37.39
N GLY A 102 20.18 -45.53 36.74
CA GLY A 102 19.81 -45.02 35.42
C GLY A 102 19.63 -43.49 35.40
N SER A 103 18.99 -42.92 36.42
CA SER A 103 18.83 -41.47 36.58
C SER A 103 20.16 -40.75 36.76
N VAL A 104 21.07 -41.29 37.57
CA VAL A 104 22.43 -40.74 37.73
C VAL A 104 23.21 -40.81 36.41
N LEU A 105 23.17 -41.94 35.71
CA LEU A 105 23.82 -42.08 34.38
C LEU A 105 23.26 -41.09 33.37
N ALA A 106 21.96 -40.83 33.36
CA ALA A 106 21.33 -39.83 32.48
C ALA A 106 21.89 -38.41 32.79
N VAL A 107 21.99 -38.03 34.06
CA VAL A 107 22.57 -36.75 34.49
C VAL A 107 24.05 -36.65 34.10
N VAL A 108 24.83 -37.69 34.33
CA VAL A 108 26.26 -37.73 33.93
C VAL A 108 26.39 -37.56 32.40
N PHE A 109 25.60 -38.25 31.64
CA PHE A 109 25.58 -38.11 30.18
C PHE A 109 25.19 -36.69 29.73
N LEU A 110 24.22 -36.07 30.37
CA LEU A 110 23.85 -34.68 30.14
C LEU A 110 25.02 -33.71 30.37
N LEU A 111 25.73 -33.86 31.47
CA LEU A 111 26.83 -32.97 31.85
C LEU A 111 28.09 -33.22 31.02
N VAL A 112 28.44 -34.47 30.73
CA VAL A 112 29.71 -34.83 30.07
C VAL A 112 29.60 -34.79 28.54
N LYS A 113 28.42 -35.10 27.96
CA LYS A 113 28.28 -35.20 26.52
C LYS A 113 27.34 -34.15 25.94
N VAL A 114 26.12 -34.01 26.45
CA VAL A 114 25.09 -33.15 25.83
C VAL A 114 25.47 -31.67 25.98
N HIS A 115 25.82 -31.23 27.17
CA HIS A 115 26.12 -29.82 27.44
C HIS A 115 27.35 -29.30 26.70
N PRO A 116 28.51 -30.01 26.69
CA PRO A 116 29.67 -29.59 25.89
C PRO A 116 29.40 -29.58 24.39
N THR A 117 28.68 -30.60 23.85
CA THR A 117 28.29 -30.65 22.43
C THR A 117 27.41 -29.47 22.05
N LEU A 118 26.41 -29.12 22.86
CA LEU A 118 25.58 -27.95 22.63
C LEU A 118 26.38 -26.64 22.66
N LYS A 119 27.36 -26.54 23.58
CA LYS A 119 28.23 -25.36 23.67
C LYS A 119 29.13 -25.24 22.42
N SER A 120 29.74 -26.36 21.98
CA SER A 120 30.58 -26.40 20.76
C SER A 120 29.77 -26.02 19.50
N LEU A 121 28.59 -26.63 19.31
CA LEU A 121 27.73 -26.31 18.15
C LEU A 121 27.26 -24.85 18.13
N ARG A 122 26.98 -24.26 19.30
CA ARG A 122 26.64 -22.83 19.40
C ARG A 122 27.84 -21.94 19.03
N SER A 123 29.06 -22.30 19.48
CA SER A 123 30.27 -21.56 19.09
C SER A 123 30.49 -21.63 17.59
N GLU A 124 30.45 -22.84 17.01
CA GLU A 124 30.60 -23.07 15.58
C GLU A 124 29.57 -22.25 14.74
N ARG A 125 28.30 -22.26 15.17
CA ARG A 125 27.26 -21.45 14.52
C ARG A 125 27.56 -19.94 14.62
N ASN A 126 28.04 -19.46 15.76
CA ASN A 126 28.33 -18.04 15.97
C ASN A 126 29.56 -17.60 15.16
N ASP A 127 30.58 -18.45 15.04
CA ASP A 127 31.78 -18.18 14.23
C ASP A 127 31.43 -18.17 12.73
N LEU A 128 30.54 -19.08 12.30
CA LEU A 128 30.04 -19.10 10.94
C LEU A 128 29.15 -17.89 10.65
N ALA A 129 28.30 -17.48 11.60
CA ALA A 129 27.46 -16.28 11.48
C ALA A 129 28.30 -15.02 11.24
N LYS A 130 29.40 -14.85 11.99
CA LYS A 130 30.32 -13.72 11.76
C LYS A 130 30.92 -13.74 10.35
N LYS A 131 31.37 -14.91 9.89
CA LYS A 131 31.90 -15.04 8.51
C LYS A 131 30.88 -14.72 7.44
N VAL A 132 29.61 -15.13 7.64
CA VAL A 132 28.51 -14.81 6.71
C VAL A 132 28.21 -13.31 6.74
N ASP A 133 28.25 -12.67 7.91
CA ASP A 133 28.05 -11.22 8.03
C ASP A 133 29.19 -10.43 7.35
N ASP A 134 30.43 -10.86 7.52
CA ASP A 134 31.58 -10.24 6.84
C ASP A 134 31.48 -10.38 5.30
N LEU A 135 31.08 -11.57 4.81
CA LEU A 135 30.83 -11.78 3.39
C LEU A 135 29.67 -10.94 2.87
N ARG A 136 28.62 -10.79 3.68
CA ARG A 136 27.46 -9.95 3.31
C ARG A 136 27.86 -8.47 3.22
N ASN A 137 28.67 -7.98 4.14
CA ASN A 137 29.22 -6.62 4.07
C ASN A 137 30.05 -6.44 2.78
N THR A 138 30.92 -7.41 2.45
CA THR A 138 31.69 -7.39 1.20
C THR A 138 30.76 -7.37 -0.02
N ALA A 139 29.68 -8.16 -0.03
CA ALA A 139 28.72 -8.17 -1.13
C ALA A 139 27.99 -6.82 -1.25
N TRP A 140 27.62 -6.18 -0.13
CA TRP A 140 27.06 -4.83 -0.13
C TRP A 140 28.04 -3.78 -0.69
N GLU A 141 29.33 -3.87 -0.34
CA GLU A 141 30.38 -2.99 -0.90
C GLU A 141 30.53 -3.19 -2.41
N GLN A 142 30.50 -4.45 -2.90
CA GLN A 142 30.55 -4.76 -4.32
C GLN A 142 29.39 -4.18 -5.12
N MET A 143 28.22 -4.06 -4.50
CA MET A 143 27.00 -3.53 -5.11
C MET A 143 26.78 -2.03 -4.82
N ALA A 144 27.62 -1.40 -4.01
CA ALA A 144 27.41 -0.04 -3.52
C ALA A 144 27.26 0.99 -4.64
N GLU A 145 28.10 0.91 -5.67
CA GLU A 145 28.05 1.86 -6.79
C GLU A 145 26.78 1.71 -7.62
N LEU A 146 26.28 0.49 -7.84
CA LEU A 146 25.00 0.27 -8.52
C LEU A 146 23.83 0.76 -7.65
N ASN A 147 23.84 0.43 -6.36
CA ASN A 147 22.77 0.82 -5.43
C ASN A 147 22.65 2.34 -5.29
N LYS A 148 23.72 3.12 -5.50
CA LYS A 148 23.70 4.58 -5.52
C LYS A 148 23.07 5.16 -6.79
N LEU A 149 23.04 4.40 -7.90
CA LEU A 149 22.55 4.89 -9.18
C LEU A 149 21.02 4.92 -9.30
N TYR A 150 20.29 4.31 -8.38
CA TYR A 150 18.84 4.33 -8.42
C TYR A 150 18.29 5.69 -8.02
N ASP A 151 17.29 6.18 -8.76
CA ASP A 151 16.62 7.43 -8.51
C ASP A 151 15.08 7.30 -8.53
N TRP A 152 14.37 8.37 -8.17
CA TRP A 152 12.92 8.42 -8.08
C TRP A 152 12.21 8.35 -9.46
N ASP A 153 12.92 8.65 -10.55
CA ASP A 153 12.32 8.82 -11.87
C ASP A 153 12.53 7.62 -12.81
N ILE A 154 13.19 6.57 -12.34
CA ILE A 154 13.46 5.35 -13.13
C ILE A 154 12.18 4.77 -13.72
N LEU A 155 11.14 4.58 -12.90
CA LEU A 155 9.87 4.00 -13.33
C LEU A 155 9.17 4.89 -14.37
N THR A 156 9.04 6.18 -14.12
CA THR A 156 8.36 7.12 -15.02
C THR A 156 9.08 7.25 -16.36
N ARG A 157 10.42 7.25 -16.35
CA ARG A 157 11.23 7.21 -17.58
C ARG A 157 11.02 5.93 -18.39
N MET A 158 10.99 4.76 -17.74
CA MET A 158 10.72 3.48 -18.43
C MET A 158 9.30 3.44 -19.00
N MET A 159 8.33 3.97 -18.27
CA MET A 159 6.94 4.04 -18.73
C MET A 159 6.77 4.94 -19.94
N SER A 160 7.40 6.12 -19.97
CA SER A 160 7.37 7.05 -21.10
C SER A 160 8.04 6.46 -22.35
N LYS A 161 9.10 5.63 -22.19
CA LYS A 161 9.72 4.88 -23.29
C LYS A 161 8.83 3.74 -23.82
N THR A 162 7.96 3.21 -22.98
CA THR A 162 7.12 2.05 -23.29
C THR A 162 5.80 2.43 -23.94
N VAL A 163 5.04 3.32 -23.28
CA VAL A 163 3.71 3.73 -23.74
C VAL A 163 3.84 4.97 -24.60
N PRO A 164 3.34 4.95 -25.85
CA PRO A 164 3.47 6.09 -26.74
C PRO A 164 2.65 7.29 -26.22
N ARG A 165 3.22 8.48 -26.33
CA ARG A 165 2.58 9.75 -25.92
C ARG A 165 2.17 9.81 -24.44
N LEU A 166 2.82 9.03 -23.59
CA LEU A 166 2.77 9.18 -22.15
C LEU A 166 4.00 9.97 -21.70
N GLU A 167 3.77 11.12 -21.13
CA GLU A 167 4.81 12.02 -20.62
C GLU A 167 4.52 12.32 -19.16
N PHE A 168 5.53 12.25 -18.31
CA PHE A 168 5.43 12.65 -16.90
C PHE A 168 6.09 14.01 -16.73
N ASP A 169 5.44 14.89 -15.96
CA ASP A 169 6.05 16.12 -15.50
C ASP A 169 7.10 15.78 -14.41
N PRO A 170 8.17 16.57 -14.26
CA PRO A 170 9.15 16.39 -13.16
C PRO A 170 8.48 16.42 -11.77
N TYR A 171 7.54 17.32 -11.61
CA TYR A 171 6.64 17.46 -10.46
C TYR A 171 5.34 18.15 -10.90
N PHE A 172 4.30 18.09 -10.05
CA PHE A 172 3.00 18.69 -10.37
C PHE A 172 3.06 20.21 -10.25
N THR A 173 3.10 20.90 -11.39
CA THR A 173 3.30 22.35 -11.46
C THR A 173 2.01 23.14 -11.17
N THR A 174 2.19 24.39 -10.73
CA THR A 174 1.08 25.37 -10.60
C THR A 174 0.38 25.63 -11.94
N GLN A 175 1.14 25.63 -13.04
CA GLN A 175 0.57 25.80 -14.37
C GLN A 175 -0.31 24.61 -14.77
N ARG A 176 0.12 23.37 -14.52
CA ARG A 176 -0.69 22.17 -14.78
C ARG A 176 -1.99 22.19 -13.98
N LEU A 177 -1.91 22.61 -12.71
CA LEU A 177 -3.08 22.77 -11.85
C LEU A 177 -4.02 23.88 -12.38
N ALA A 178 -3.46 25.03 -12.78
CA ALA A 178 -4.22 26.13 -13.37
C ALA A 178 -4.93 25.70 -14.69
N ASP A 179 -4.28 24.90 -15.53
CA ASP A 179 -4.88 24.35 -16.74
C ASP A 179 -6.06 23.42 -16.44
N LEU A 180 -5.91 22.53 -15.45
CA LEU A 180 -6.99 21.66 -15.00
C LEU A 180 -8.19 22.46 -14.48
N ARG A 181 -7.94 23.57 -13.75
CA ARG A 181 -9.00 24.46 -13.24
C ARG A 181 -9.67 25.26 -14.34
N ALA A 182 -8.90 26.01 -15.12
CA ALA A 182 -9.40 26.98 -16.09
C ALA A 182 -10.02 26.31 -17.32
N THR A 183 -9.39 25.24 -17.84
CA THR A 183 -9.82 24.58 -19.08
C THR A 183 -10.82 23.48 -18.80
N TYR A 184 -10.63 22.68 -17.74
CA TYR A 184 -11.43 21.47 -17.49
C TYR A 184 -12.37 21.57 -16.29
N GLY A 185 -12.32 22.66 -15.54
CA GLY A 185 -13.24 22.90 -14.42
C GLY A 185 -12.92 22.07 -13.17
N TRP A 186 -11.64 21.76 -12.94
CA TRP A 186 -11.23 21.07 -11.72
C TRP A 186 -11.53 21.93 -10.47
N ASN A 187 -12.13 21.34 -9.46
CA ASN A 187 -12.52 22.04 -8.23
C ASN A 187 -11.63 21.63 -7.05
N ASP A 188 -11.08 22.64 -6.36
CA ASP A 188 -10.22 22.44 -5.18
C ASP A 188 -10.93 21.84 -3.96
N SER A 189 -12.26 21.89 -3.91
CA SER A 189 -13.02 21.20 -2.85
C SER A 189 -12.68 19.71 -2.74
N PHE A 190 -12.10 19.12 -3.80
CA PHE A 190 -11.54 17.79 -3.75
C PHE A 190 -10.51 17.63 -2.63
N ASN A 191 -9.69 18.65 -2.37
CA ASN A 191 -8.61 18.58 -1.37
C ASN A 191 -9.05 19.03 0.04
N GLU A 192 -10.30 19.43 0.23
CA GLU A 192 -10.84 19.74 1.56
C GLU A 192 -10.86 18.48 2.43
N GLY A 193 -10.33 18.57 3.65
CA GLY A 193 -10.23 17.45 4.60
C GLY A 193 -9.34 16.29 4.14
N ARG A 194 -8.50 16.50 3.13
CA ARG A 194 -7.54 15.53 2.62
C ARG A 194 -6.12 16.10 2.67
N SER A 195 -5.16 15.18 2.73
CA SER A 195 -3.74 15.45 2.54
C SER A 195 -3.23 14.62 1.37
N VAL A 196 -2.44 15.21 0.49
CA VAL A 196 -1.81 14.52 -0.63
C VAL A 196 -0.59 13.77 -0.12
N LEU A 197 -0.54 12.45 -0.32
CA LEU A 197 0.59 11.60 0.05
C LEU A 197 1.65 11.58 -1.06
N TYR A 198 1.20 11.49 -2.30
CA TYR A 198 2.02 11.70 -3.50
C TYR A 198 1.14 12.16 -4.66
N SER A 199 1.78 12.81 -5.65
CA SER A 199 1.17 13.15 -6.93
C SER A 199 2.16 13.00 -8.07
N HIS A 200 1.71 12.42 -9.19
CA HIS A 200 2.42 12.37 -10.46
C HIS A 200 1.53 12.97 -11.52
N SER A 201 1.98 14.03 -12.14
CA SER A 201 1.25 14.68 -13.24
C SER A 201 1.94 14.44 -14.58
N GLY A 202 1.23 14.71 -15.64
CA GLY A 202 1.77 14.58 -16.97
C GLY A 202 0.70 14.70 -18.05
N LEU A 203 1.01 14.14 -19.21
CA LEU A 203 0.14 14.10 -20.36
C LEU A 203 0.03 12.68 -20.89
N ILE A 204 -1.17 12.32 -21.31
CA ILE A 204 -1.39 11.15 -22.15
C ILE A 204 -2.21 11.58 -23.36
N ASN A 205 -1.71 11.26 -24.55
CA ASN A 205 -2.30 11.72 -25.81
C ASN A 205 -2.53 13.25 -25.85
N GLY A 206 -1.65 14.05 -25.22
CA GLY A 206 -1.72 15.50 -25.15
C GLY A 206 -2.75 16.05 -24.16
N ASN A 207 -3.42 15.24 -23.38
CA ASN A 207 -4.37 15.66 -22.35
C ASN A 207 -3.80 15.47 -20.94
N PRO A 208 -4.05 16.41 -20.02
CA PRO A 208 -3.45 16.38 -18.70
C PRO A 208 -4.03 15.29 -17.82
N PHE A 209 -3.16 14.68 -17.03
CA PHE A 209 -3.56 13.77 -15.97
C PHE A 209 -2.80 14.06 -14.65
N VAL A 210 -3.38 13.60 -13.55
CA VAL A 210 -2.74 13.52 -12.24
C VAL A 210 -3.08 12.17 -11.61
N ILE A 211 -2.06 11.37 -11.30
CA ILE A 211 -2.20 10.20 -10.43
C ILE A 211 -1.83 10.68 -9.03
N CYS A 212 -2.73 10.53 -8.06
CA CYS A 212 -2.49 10.97 -6.70
C CYS A 212 -3.01 9.94 -5.69
N ARG A 213 -2.35 9.86 -4.54
CA ARG A 213 -2.87 9.21 -3.36
C ARG A 213 -3.14 10.25 -2.29
N THR A 214 -4.33 10.21 -1.73
CA THR A 214 -4.73 11.16 -0.71
C THR A 214 -5.22 10.44 0.53
N ARG A 215 -4.89 10.97 1.71
CA ARG A 215 -5.44 10.57 3.00
C ARG A 215 -6.59 11.52 3.36
N LYS A 216 -7.76 10.96 3.62
CA LYS A 216 -8.94 11.71 4.07
C LYS A 216 -9.28 11.29 5.50
N MET A 217 -9.60 12.27 6.33
CA MET A 217 -10.18 12.03 7.65
C MET A 217 -11.70 12.19 7.58
N GLU A 218 -12.42 11.25 8.15
CA GLU A 218 -13.85 11.32 8.36
C GLU A 218 -14.19 10.95 9.81
N MET A 219 -15.18 11.61 10.38
CA MET A 219 -15.64 11.26 11.72
C MET A 219 -16.63 10.09 11.62
N GLY A 220 -16.14 8.89 11.91
CA GLY A 220 -16.92 7.68 12.02
C GLY A 220 -17.48 7.45 13.42
N GLN A 221 -17.87 6.21 13.72
CA GLN A 221 -18.36 5.80 15.03
C GLN A 221 -17.69 4.50 15.47
N LYS A 222 -17.26 4.46 16.73
CA LYS A 222 -16.67 3.27 17.35
C LYS A 222 -17.51 2.83 18.55
N THR A 223 -17.82 1.53 18.59
CA THR A 223 -18.53 0.93 19.71
C THR A 223 -17.55 0.33 20.71
N TYR A 224 -17.66 0.76 21.96
CA TYR A 224 -16.88 0.28 23.09
C TYR A 224 -17.76 -0.61 23.95
N TYR A 225 -17.19 -1.65 24.54
CA TYR A 225 -17.89 -2.65 25.32
C TYR A 225 -17.39 -2.66 26.76
N GLY A 226 -18.33 -2.92 27.69
CA GLY A 226 -18.04 -3.15 29.10
C GLY A 226 -18.74 -4.39 29.60
N GLU A 227 -18.20 -4.98 30.64
CA GLU A 227 -18.73 -6.20 31.27
C GLU A 227 -18.75 -6.03 32.80
N LYS A 228 -19.75 -6.64 33.44
CA LYS A 228 -19.87 -6.74 34.89
C LYS A 228 -20.45 -8.09 35.25
N THR A 229 -19.70 -8.89 35.97
CA THR A 229 -20.19 -10.17 36.47
C THR A 229 -20.90 -9.94 37.80
N ILE A 230 -22.14 -10.42 37.90
CA ILE A 230 -22.97 -10.40 39.10
C ILE A 230 -23.08 -11.83 39.65
N TYR A 231 -23.23 -11.92 40.94
CA TYR A 231 -23.38 -13.20 41.64
C TYR A 231 -24.57 -13.10 42.58
N TRP A 232 -25.43 -14.15 42.60
CA TRP A 232 -26.51 -14.25 43.58
C TRP A 232 -26.76 -15.69 43.96
N THR A 233 -27.53 -15.90 45.01
CA THR A 233 -27.92 -17.22 45.46
C THR A 233 -29.44 -17.36 45.51
N THR A 234 -29.94 -18.52 45.08
CA THR A 234 -31.33 -18.90 45.19
C THR A 234 -31.48 -20.10 46.14
N ARG A 235 -32.61 -20.18 46.80
CA ARG A 235 -32.95 -21.33 47.66
C ARG A 235 -33.91 -22.23 46.87
N GLU A 236 -33.41 -23.39 46.51
CA GLU A 236 -34.21 -24.41 45.85
C GLU A 236 -34.62 -25.50 46.88
N THR A 237 -35.85 -25.95 46.83
CA THR A 237 -36.34 -27.04 47.65
C THR A 237 -36.50 -28.27 46.76
N ASP A 238 -35.80 -29.35 47.12
CA ASP A 238 -35.85 -30.62 46.42
C ASP A 238 -37.22 -31.33 46.64
N SER A 239 -37.53 -32.32 45.81
CA SER A 239 -38.74 -33.15 45.92
C SER A 239 -38.92 -33.80 47.28
N ASP A 240 -37.82 -33.96 48.02
CA ASP A 240 -37.78 -34.53 49.39
C ASP A 240 -37.89 -33.46 50.50
N GLY A 241 -38.20 -32.19 50.16
CA GLY A 241 -38.40 -31.10 51.14
C GLY A 241 -37.11 -30.50 51.71
N LYS A 242 -35.93 -30.87 51.20
CA LYS A 242 -34.62 -30.33 51.66
C LYS A 242 -34.29 -29.07 50.88
N SER A 243 -34.04 -27.98 51.62
CA SER A 243 -33.59 -26.71 51.01
C SER A 243 -32.10 -26.73 50.72
N ARG A 244 -31.73 -26.41 49.46
CA ARG A 244 -30.37 -26.26 49.03
C ARG A 244 -30.16 -24.82 48.50
N THR A 245 -29.05 -24.21 48.90
CA THR A 245 -28.62 -22.91 48.30
C THR A 245 -27.86 -23.17 47.03
N VAL A 246 -28.30 -22.58 45.93
CA VAL A 246 -27.65 -22.64 44.62
C VAL A 246 -27.07 -21.27 44.30
N SER A 247 -25.78 -21.25 43.96
CA SER A 247 -25.08 -20.02 43.55
C SER A 247 -25.18 -19.87 42.04
N HIS A 248 -25.52 -18.68 41.59
CA HIS A 248 -25.62 -18.29 40.20
C HIS A 248 -24.62 -17.18 39.90
N SER A 249 -24.20 -17.09 38.66
CA SER A 249 -23.42 -15.96 38.15
C SER A 249 -23.85 -15.61 36.73
N GLU A 250 -23.86 -14.35 36.42
CA GLU A 250 -24.14 -13.85 35.08
C GLU A 250 -23.20 -12.69 34.74
N THR A 251 -22.72 -12.64 33.48
CA THR A 251 -21.92 -11.52 33.00
C THR A 251 -22.80 -10.60 32.15
N LEU A 252 -23.12 -9.45 32.70
CA LEU A 252 -23.87 -8.39 32.01
C LEU A 252 -22.93 -7.65 31.07
N ARG A 253 -23.41 -7.37 29.86
CA ARG A 253 -22.66 -6.64 28.83
C ARG A 253 -23.38 -5.39 28.43
N ALA A 254 -22.63 -4.30 28.27
CA ALA A 254 -23.13 -3.03 27.79
C ALA A 254 -22.19 -2.45 26.74
N SER A 255 -22.70 -1.51 25.94
CA SER A 255 -21.90 -0.81 24.95
C SER A 255 -22.23 0.68 24.87
N VAL A 256 -21.24 1.49 24.49
CA VAL A 256 -21.37 2.91 24.18
C VAL A 256 -20.79 3.11 22.78
N THR A 257 -21.52 3.82 21.93
CA THR A 257 -21.01 4.21 20.61
C THR A 257 -20.68 5.70 20.64
N ALA A 258 -19.44 6.04 20.28
CA ALA A 258 -18.94 7.41 20.31
C ALA A 258 -18.24 7.77 18.99
N PRO A 259 -18.16 9.07 18.64
CA PRO A 259 -17.43 9.55 17.46
C PRO A 259 -15.96 9.11 17.51
N TYR A 260 -15.43 8.69 16.36
CA TYR A 260 -14.06 8.21 16.20
C TYR A 260 -13.47 8.72 14.88
N PRO A 261 -12.28 9.34 14.86
CA PRO A 261 -11.66 9.78 13.62
C PRO A 261 -11.10 8.59 12.83
N GLU A 262 -11.63 8.39 11.64
CA GLU A 262 -11.22 7.34 10.69
C GLU A 262 -10.43 7.96 9.54
N TYR A 263 -9.39 7.27 9.08
CA TYR A 263 -8.52 7.73 8.02
C TYR A 263 -8.54 6.75 6.85
N TYR A 264 -8.80 7.28 5.65
CA TYR A 264 -8.89 6.50 4.42
C TYR A 264 -7.88 7.01 3.40
N GLU A 265 -7.10 6.10 2.86
CA GLU A 265 -6.18 6.41 1.76
C GLU A 265 -6.74 5.85 0.46
N ARG A 266 -6.71 6.66 -0.60
CA ARG A 266 -7.17 6.24 -1.91
C ARG A 266 -6.32 6.85 -3.01
N THR A 267 -5.94 5.97 -3.95
CA THR A 267 -5.31 6.37 -5.21
C THR A 267 -6.39 6.74 -6.23
N ARG A 268 -6.17 7.81 -6.97
CA ARG A 268 -7.03 8.26 -8.05
C ARG A 268 -6.19 8.72 -9.24
N LEU A 269 -6.71 8.48 -10.43
CA LEU A 269 -6.27 9.07 -11.67
C LEU A 269 -7.30 10.12 -12.09
N ILE A 270 -6.90 11.38 -12.15
CA ILE A 270 -7.68 12.52 -12.59
C ILE A 270 -7.24 12.85 -14.01
N TYR A 271 -8.17 12.98 -14.94
CA TYR A 271 -7.89 13.21 -16.34
C TYR A 271 -8.79 14.29 -16.90
N GLY A 272 -8.18 15.32 -17.51
CA GLY A 272 -8.86 16.42 -18.17
C GLY A 272 -9.03 16.15 -19.66
N ASN A 273 -10.28 16.17 -20.18
CA ASN A 273 -10.55 16.04 -21.61
C ASN A 273 -11.88 16.71 -21.97
N THR A 274 -11.93 17.40 -23.11
CA THR A 274 -13.11 18.15 -23.57
C THR A 274 -14.16 17.30 -24.30
N ALA A 275 -13.95 15.99 -24.45
CA ALA A 275 -14.94 15.08 -25.00
C ALA A 275 -16.17 14.97 -24.11
N ALA A 276 -17.36 15.08 -24.69
CA ALA A 276 -18.64 15.02 -23.99
C ALA A 276 -18.71 15.97 -22.76
N PRO A 277 -18.64 17.30 -23.01
CA PRO A 277 -18.39 18.29 -21.95
C PRO A 277 -19.55 18.48 -20.96
N ASP A 278 -20.76 18.04 -21.28
CA ASP A 278 -21.92 18.14 -20.38
C ASP A 278 -22.26 16.82 -19.70
N LEU A 279 -21.57 15.73 -20.06
CA LEU A 279 -21.86 14.39 -19.54
C LEU A 279 -21.39 14.24 -18.09
N ILE A 280 -22.32 13.76 -17.27
CA ILE A 280 -22.06 13.40 -15.86
C ILE A 280 -22.55 11.97 -15.66
N PHE A 281 -21.71 11.10 -15.11
CA PHE A 281 -22.07 9.78 -14.64
C PHE A 281 -21.12 9.28 -13.56
N ASN A 282 -21.58 8.31 -12.77
CA ASN A 282 -20.74 7.56 -11.84
C ASN A 282 -20.91 6.07 -12.15
N ARG A 283 -19.79 5.40 -12.27
CA ARG A 283 -19.71 3.96 -12.49
C ARG A 283 -19.01 3.30 -11.30
N LYS A 284 -19.59 2.21 -10.82
CA LYS A 284 -18.95 1.33 -9.81
C LYS A 284 -18.90 -0.11 -10.34
N PRO A 285 -17.94 -0.93 -9.87
CA PRO A 285 -17.86 -2.33 -10.23
C PRO A 285 -19.19 -3.05 -10.03
N SER A 286 -19.71 -3.67 -11.09
CA SER A 286 -20.93 -4.49 -11.02
C SER A 286 -20.64 -5.94 -10.63
N GLY A 287 -19.44 -6.43 -10.97
CA GLY A 287 -19.02 -7.82 -10.86
C GLY A 287 -19.81 -8.76 -11.78
N LEU A 288 -20.46 -8.21 -12.83
CA LEU A 288 -21.34 -8.95 -13.74
C LEU A 288 -20.74 -9.18 -15.14
N ALA A 289 -19.62 -8.56 -15.47
CA ALA A 289 -18.91 -8.82 -16.71
C ALA A 289 -18.50 -10.31 -16.80
N GLY A 290 -18.84 -10.98 -17.90
CA GLY A 290 -18.61 -12.41 -18.07
C GLY A 290 -19.60 -13.33 -17.31
N LYS A 291 -20.67 -12.77 -16.73
CA LYS A 291 -21.68 -13.54 -15.97
C LYS A 291 -23.10 -13.36 -16.55
N GLU A 292 -23.21 -13.25 -17.85
CA GLU A 292 -24.44 -12.95 -18.59
C GLU A 292 -25.56 -13.98 -18.36
N GLY A 293 -25.18 -15.23 -18.03
CA GLY A 293 -26.11 -16.30 -17.69
C GLY A 293 -26.68 -16.26 -16.28
N SER A 294 -26.11 -15.44 -15.37
CA SER A 294 -26.49 -15.43 -13.96
C SER A 294 -27.88 -14.81 -13.73
N LEU A 295 -28.55 -15.26 -12.66
CA LEU A 295 -29.85 -14.70 -12.27
C LEU A 295 -29.74 -13.21 -11.94
N ARG A 296 -28.64 -12.79 -11.30
CA ARG A 296 -28.39 -11.38 -10.96
C ARG A 296 -28.28 -10.52 -12.21
N PHE A 297 -27.54 -10.99 -13.24
CA PHE A 297 -27.43 -10.28 -14.51
C PHE A 297 -28.82 -10.09 -15.18
N LYS A 298 -29.63 -11.17 -15.23
CA LYS A 298 -30.98 -11.13 -15.79
C LYS A 298 -31.91 -10.17 -15.01
N TRP A 299 -31.76 -10.11 -13.71
CA TRP A 299 -32.51 -9.22 -12.82
C TRP A 299 -32.12 -7.75 -13.06
N ASP A 300 -30.83 -7.44 -13.05
CA ASP A 300 -30.34 -6.09 -13.27
C ASP A 300 -30.71 -5.60 -14.68
N LYS A 301 -30.61 -6.47 -15.70
CA LYS A 301 -31.06 -6.19 -17.06
C LYS A 301 -32.57 -5.89 -17.11
N PHE A 302 -33.38 -6.62 -16.40
CA PHE A 302 -34.83 -6.38 -16.32
C PHE A 302 -35.12 -5.00 -15.72
N TRP A 303 -34.46 -4.64 -14.64
CA TRP A 303 -34.64 -3.34 -13.99
C TRP A 303 -34.15 -2.18 -14.84
N LEU A 304 -33.04 -2.31 -15.53
CA LEU A 304 -32.55 -1.30 -16.48
C LEU A 304 -33.55 -1.07 -17.63
N LYS A 305 -34.10 -2.15 -18.20
CA LYS A 305 -35.15 -2.05 -19.23
C LYS A 305 -36.42 -1.36 -18.70
N ARG A 306 -36.82 -1.67 -17.48
CA ARG A 306 -37.93 -1.02 -16.83
C ARG A 306 -37.69 0.46 -16.62
N LYS A 307 -36.50 0.84 -16.14
CA LYS A 307 -36.09 2.23 -15.97
C LYS A 307 -36.07 2.99 -17.29
N ALA A 308 -35.53 2.41 -18.35
CA ALA A 308 -35.52 3.03 -19.68
C ALA A 308 -36.89 3.22 -20.32
N ARG A 309 -37.91 2.48 -19.87
CA ARG A 309 -39.32 2.63 -20.35
C ARG A 309 -40.14 3.60 -19.50
N ASN A 310 -39.67 3.95 -18.31
CA ASN A 310 -40.38 4.80 -17.37
C ASN A 310 -39.98 6.27 -17.56
N LEU A 311 -40.70 7.00 -18.38
CA LEU A 311 -40.47 8.41 -18.69
C LEU A 311 -40.54 9.34 -17.47
N ALA A 312 -41.10 8.87 -16.35
CA ALA A 312 -41.19 9.65 -15.10
C ALA A 312 -39.87 9.65 -14.31
N ASP A 313 -38.94 8.71 -14.57
CA ASP A 313 -37.65 8.57 -13.86
C ASP A 313 -36.48 9.28 -14.55
N GLY A 314 -36.77 10.19 -15.49
CA GLY A 314 -35.78 10.96 -16.23
C GLY A 314 -35.52 10.42 -17.64
N ASP A 315 -34.65 11.09 -18.38
CA ASP A 315 -34.34 10.82 -19.81
C ASP A 315 -33.40 9.61 -20.04
N PHE A 316 -33.35 8.63 -19.11
CA PHE A 316 -32.45 7.50 -19.27
C PHE A 316 -32.86 6.61 -20.46
N ALA A 317 -31.99 6.51 -21.46
CA ALA A 317 -32.15 5.60 -22.59
C ALA A 317 -30.98 4.59 -22.63
N MET A 318 -31.31 3.31 -22.79
CA MET A 318 -30.29 2.26 -22.95
C MET A 318 -29.64 2.30 -24.33
N LEU A 319 -28.34 2.00 -24.38
CA LEU A 319 -27.66 1.65 -25.62
C LEU A 319 -28.16 0.30 -26.14
N THR A 320 -27.94 0.04 -27.44
CA THR A 320 -28.32 -1.22 -28.06
C THR A 320 -27.60 -2.43 -27.46
N ASN A 321 -26.38 -2.24 -26.97
CA ASN A 321 -25.61 -3.27 -26.28
C ASN A 321 -26.03 -3.37 -24.80
N GLU A 322 -27.04 -4.19 -24.55
CA GLU A 322 -27.59 -4.42 -23.22
C GLU A 322 -26.59 -5.06 -22.24
N GLU A 323 -25.65 -5.83 -22.77
CA GLU A 323 -24.61 -6.47 -21.96
C GLU A 323 -23.62 -5.44 -21.39
N PHE A 324 -23.20 -4.51 -22.23
CA PHE A 324 -22.39 -3.39 -21.80
C PHE A 324 -23.11 -2.55 -20.74
N GLU A 325 -24.39 -2.23 -20.95
CA GLU A 325 -25.18 -1.42 -20.00
C GLU A 325 -25.23 -2.03 -18.60
N VAL A 326 -25.44 -3.36 -18.51
CA VAL A 326 -25.48 -4.07 -17.23
C VAL A 326 -24.09 -4.15 -16.60
N ALA A 327 -23.07 -4.51 -17.38
CA ALA A 327 -21.72 -4.69 -16.86
C ALA A 327 -21.07 -3.35 -16.48
N PHE A 328 -21.22 -2.32 -17.29
CA PHE A 328 -20.64 -1.00 -17.04
C PHE A 328 -21.39 -0.20 -15.98
N ASN A 329 -22.69 -0.41 -15.81
CA ASN A 329 -23.51 0.08 -14.70
C ASN A 329 -23.53 1.61 -14.50
N THR A 330 -23.99 2.35 -15.50
CA THR A 330 -24.08 3.84 -15.51
C THR A 330 -25.50 4.36 -15.69
N SER A 331 -26.46 3.80 -14.98
CA SER A 331 -27.88 4.19 -15.09
C SER A 331 -28.21 5.58 -14.55
N ASN A 332 -27.25 6.29 -13.96
CA ASN A 332 -27.37 7.64 -13.39
C ASN A 332 -26.86 8.76 -14.32
N ARG A 333 -26.56 8.46 -15.58
CA ARG A 333 -26.07 9.45 -16.55
C ARG A 333 -27.13 10.51 -16.88
N ASN A 334 -26.69 11.75 -17.04
CA ASN A 334 -27.55 12.90 -17.32
C ASN A 334 -27.77 13.17 -18.84
N ASN A 335 -26.90 12.66 -19.72
CA ASN A 335 -26.94 12.93 -21.15
C ASN A 335 -26.66 11.66 -21.97
N ASN A 336 -27.72 11.02 -22.49
CA ASN A 336 -27.62 9.77 -23.23
C ASN A 336 -26.95 9.95 -24.60
N GLN A 337 -27.11 11.11 -25.25
CA GLN A 337 -26.50 11.36 -26.56
C GLN A 337 -24.99 11.46 -26.44
N GLN A 338 -24.50 12.26 -25.50
CA GLN A 338 -23.06 12.37 -25.23
C GLN A 338 -22.47 11.05 -24.71
N PHE A 339 -23.23 10.28 -23.93
CA PHE A 339 -22.82 8.96 -23.49
C PHE A 339 -22.66 7.99 -24.68
N ALA A 340 -23.62 7.97 -25.61
CA ALA A 340 -23.55 7.15 -26.80
C ALA A 340 -22.41 7.56 -27.76
N LEU A 341 -22.13 8.86 -27.86
CA LEU A 341 -20.98 9.37 -28.61
C LEU A 341 -19.63 8.96 -28.00
N LEU A 342 -19.55 8.98 -26.67
CA LEU A 342 -18.33 8.60 -25.95
C LEU A 342 -18.09 7.09 -26.02
N PHE A 343 -19.13 6.30 -25.75
CA PHE A 343 -19.09 4.84 -25.77
C PHE A 343 -19.60 4.27 -27.10
N THR A 344 -18.81 4.51 -28.15
CA THR A 344 -19.03 3.89 -29.47
C THR A 344 -18.98 2.37 -29.39
N PRO A 345 -19.44 1.61 -30.40
CA PRO A 345 -19.32 0.14 -30.41
C PRO A 345 -17.90 -0.38 -30.16
N LEU A 346 -16.88 0.31 -30.68
CA LEU A 346 -15.48 -0.02 -30.44
C LEU A 346 -15.10 0.20 -28.96
N ALA A 347 -15.49 1.33 -28.37
CA ALA A 347 -15.25 1.60 -26.95
C ALA A 347 -15.94 0.58 -26.03
N GLN A 348 -17.19 0.20 -26.37
CA GLN A 348 -17.93 -0.83 -25.62
C GLN A 348 -17.25 -2.19 -25.69
N GLN A 349 -16.79 -2.60 -26.89
CA GLN A 349 -16.07 -3.87 -27.08
C GLN A 349 -14.77 -3.91 -26.28
N SER A 350 -13.95 -2.87 -26.39
CA SER A 350 -12.68 -2.73 -25.68
C SER A 350 -12.89 -2.69 -24.16
N MET A 351 -13.88 -1.94 -23.68
CA MET A 351 -14.23 -1.87 -22.27
C MET A 351 -14.72 -3.23 -21.74
N MET A 352 -15.56 -3.94 -22.50
CA MET A 352 -16.04 -5.28 -22.09
C MET A 352 -14.89 -6.29 -22.04
N ALA A 353 -13.94 -6.24 -22.95
CA ALA A 353 -12.74 -7.05 -22.89
C ALA A 353 -11.94 -6.77 -21.60
N LEU A 354 -11.73 -5.48 -21.29
CA LEU A 354 -11.05 -5.04 -20.06
C LEU A 354 -11.77 -5.53 -18.80
N LEU A 355 -13.10 -5.38 -18.73
CA LEU A 355 -13.91 -5.77 -17.54
C LEU A 355 -13.91 -7.29 -17.29
N ARG A 356 -13.72 -8.11 -18.31
CA ARG A 356 -13.72 -9.58 -18.22
C ARG A 356 -12.37 -10.18 -17.87
N ASP A 357 -11.27 -9.50 -18.16
CA ASP A 357 -9.92 -10.04 -17.96
C ASP A 357 -9.39 -9.80 -16.54
N ASN A 358 -9.38 -10.85 -15.73
CA ASN A 358 -8.78 -10.86 -14.40
C ASN A 358 -7.35 -11.44 -14.36
N THR A 359 -6.82 -11.86 -15.51
CA THR A 359 -5.52 -12.54 -15.59
C THR A 359 -4.41 -11.58 -15.94
N ASN A 360 -4.52 -10.90 -17.06
CA ASN A 360 -3.55 -9.92 -17.51
C ASN A 360 -3.88 -8.53 -16.98
N GLY A 361 -5.16 -8.15 -16.98
CA GLY A 361 -5.70 -6.96 -16.34
C GLY A 361 -6.15 -7.22 -14.90
N TYR A 362 -7.01 -6.34 -14.40
CA TYR A 362 -7.63 -6.43 -13.06
C TYR A 362 -9.15 -6.57 -13.14
N GLY A 363 -9.69 -6.75 -14.36
CA GLY A 363 -11.12 -6.93 -14.59
C GLY A 363 -11.95 -5.71 -14.19
N ASP A 364 -13.11 -6.00 -13.60
CA ASP A 364 -14.06 -5.00 -13.11
C ASP A 364 -13.64 -4.40 -11.76
N ASP A 365 -12.48 -3.73 -11.72
CA ASP A 365 -11.76 -3.32 -10.51
C ASP A 365 -11.54 -1.80 -10.42
N PHE A 366 -12.45 -0.99 -10.94
CA PHE A 366 -12.31 0.47 -10.86
C PHE A 366 -13.66 1.19 -10.76
N ASN A 367 -13.68 2.33 -10.06
CA ASN A 367 -14.73 3.32 -10.22
C ASN A 367 -14.36 4.27 -11.35
N PHE A 368 -15.36 4.75 -12.09
CA PHE A 368 -15.19 5.76 -13.12
C PHE A 368 -16.25 6.85 -12.94
N ASP A 369 -15.79 8.01 -12.48
CA ASP A 369 -16.63 9.18 -12.29
C ASP A 369 -16.30 10.20 -13.37
N LYS A 370 -17.29 10.58 -14.17
CA LYS A 370 -17.20 11.68 -15.12
C LYS A 370 -18.04 12.84 -14.63
N ASN A 371 -17.40 13.97 -14.46
CA ASN A 371 -18.06 15.24 -14.17
C ASN A 371 -17.63 16.24 -15.24
N ARG A 372 -18.44 16.34 -16.27
CA ARG A 372 -18.19 17.19 -17.44
C ARG A 372 -16.84 16.85 -18.09
N MET A 373 -15.88 17.76 -18.09
CA MET A 373 -14.56 17.57 -18.72
C MET A 373 -13.54 16.87 -17.81
N ILE A 374 -13.86 16.66 -16.52
CA ILE A 374 -13.01 15.92 -15.60
C ILE A 374 -13.48 14.47 -15.51
N ASN A 375 -12.52 13.57 -15.67
CA ASN A 375 -12.71 12.13 -15.52
C ASN A 375 -11.84 11.64 -14.36
N THR A 376 -12.43 10.89 -13.43
CA THR A 376 -11.71 10.33 -12.28
C THR A 376 -11.86 8.82 -12.29
N ILE A 377 -10.73 8.13 -12.42
CA ILE A 377 -10.65 6.67 -12.22
C ILE A 377 -10.13 6.42 -10.81
N THR A 378 -10.83 5.57 -10.06
CA THR A 378 -10.36 5.07 -8.75
C THR A 378 -10.08 3.58 -8.91
N PRO A 379 -8.83 3.20 -9.25
CA PRO A 379 -8.46 1.80 -9.42
C PRO A 379 -8.32 1.14 -8.03
N LEU A 380 -9.03 0.03 -7.79
CA LEU A 380 -9.03 -0.64 -6.49
C LEU A 380 -7.73 -1.44 -6.27
N HIS A 381 -7.15 -1.99 -7.34
CA HIS A 381 -5.88 -2.73 -7.29
C HIS A 381 -4.66 -1.90 -6.88
N THR A 382 -4.77 -0.57 -6.89
CA THR A 382 -3.67 0.33 -6.48
C THR A 382 -3.72 0.70 -4.99
N GLN A 383 -4.72 0.25 -4.24
CA GLN A 383 -4.89 0.69 -2.84
C GLN A 383 -3.75 0.25 -1.93
N GLU A 384 -3.13 -0.89 -2.22
CA GLU A 384 -2.00 -1.44 -1.46
C GLU A 384 -0.62 -1.08 -2.05
N LEU A 385 -0.59 -0.35 -3.20
CA LEU A 385 0.65 0.04 -3.85
C LEU A 385 0.96 1.51 -3.55
N ASP A 386 2.15 1.76 -3.04
CA ASP A 386 2.70 3.09 -2.97
C ASP A 386 3.39 3.39 -4.31
N LEU A 387 2.72 4.17 -5.16
CA LEU A 387 3.23 4.51 -6.51
C LEU A 387 4.37 5.53 -6.48
N ASP A 388 4.69 6.09 -5.34
CA ASP A 388 5.84 6.95 -5.12
C ASP A 388 7.03 6.09 -4.69
N MET A 389 7.62 5.39 -5.66
CA MET A 389 8.65 4.38 -5.42
C MET A 389 9.93 4.98 -4.84
N ASN A 390 10.23 4.63 -3.59
CA ASN A 390 11.55 4.89 -3.01
C ASN A 390 12.62 4.05 -3.73
N PRO A 391 13.69 4.68 -4.26
CA PRO A 391 14.81 3.98 -4.89
C PRO A 391 15.46 2.88 -4.04
N ASP A 392 15.42 3.00 -2.72
CA ASP A 392 15.96 2.00 -1.79
C ASP A 392 15.34 0.61 -1.98
N GLN A 393 14.15 0.52 -2.57
CA GLN A 393 13.49 -0.77 -2.87
C GLN A 393 14.26 -1.61 -3.90
N TYR A 394 15.12 -1.00 -4.70
CA TYR A 394 15.96 -1.69 -5.68
C TYR A 394 17.26 -2.19 -5.09
N CYS A 395 17.70 -1.65 -3.93
CA CYS A 395 18.99 -1.97 -3.34
C CYS A 395 19.08 -3.42 -2.91
N ASN A 396 20.12 -4.12 -3.35
CA ASN A 396 20.38 -5.51 -2.98
C ASN A 396 21.89 -5.76 -2.96
N PHE A 397 22.34 -6.73 -2.19
CA PHE A 397 23.75 -7.17 -2.15
C PHE A 397 24.06 -8.25 -3.20
N ASP A 398 23.08 -8.90 -3.78
CA ASP A 398 23.18 -9.95 -4.79
C ASP A 398 22.75 -9.41 -6.15
N PHE A 399 23.66 -9.39 -7.11
CA PHE A 399 23.45 -8.83 -8.45
C PHE A 399 22.32 -9.53 -9.21
N GLU A 400 22.30 -10.88 -9.19
CA GLU A 400 21.28 -11.64 -9.93
C GLU A 400 19.89 -11.42 -9.33
N ARG A 401 19.83 -11.33 -8.01
CA ARG A 401 18.61 -11.02 -7.30
C ARG A 401 18.18 -9.57 -7.52
N ALA A 402 19.11 -8.63 -7.48
CA ALA A 402 18.86 -7.22 -7.79
C ALA A 402 18.23 -7.06 -9.19
N LYS A 403 18.80 -7.73 -10.21
CA LYS A 403 18.28 -7.70 -11.59
C LYS A 403 16.85 -8.26 -11.67
N LYS A 404 16.60 -9.38 -11.00
CA LYS A 404 15.27 -10.00 -10.95
C LYS A 404 14.27 -9.11 -10.22
N ASP A 405 14.60 -8.65 -9.01
CA ASP A 405 13.74 -7.82 -8.17
C ASP A 405 13.43 -6.48 -8.87
N PHE A 406 14.43 -5.86 -9.51
CA PHE A 406 14.24 -4.64 -10.30
C PHE A 406 13.17 -4.82 -11.37
N TYR A 407 13.25 -5.91 -12.16
CA TYR A 407 12.25 -6.19 -13.18
C TYR A 407 10.86 -6.47 -12.54
N GLU A 408 10.78 -7.36 -11.54
CA GLU A 408 9.51 -7.78 -10.95
C GLU A 408 8.77 -6.62 -10.27
N ILE A 409 9.51 -5.77 -9.54
CA ILE A 409 8.96 -4.58 -8.91
C ILE A 409 8.41 -3.63 -9.97
N ASN A 410 9.24 -3.23 -10.94
CA ASN A 410 8.83 -2.28 -11.97
C ASN A 410 7.69 -2.81 -12.86
N ALA A 411 7.69 -4.11 -13.19
CA ALA A 411 6.61 -4.72 -13.96
C ALA A 411 5.26 -4.70 -13.22
N ARG A 412 5.28 -4.91 -11.89
CA ARG A 412 4.09 -4.81 -11.04
C ARG A 412 3.52 -3.38 -11.03
N TYR A 413 4.39 -2.38 -10.87
CA TYR A 413 3.98 -0.98 -10.88
C TYR A 413 3.52 -0.53 -12.27
N PHE A 414 4.26 -0.90 -13.31
CA PHE A 414 3.85 -0.62 -14.69
C PHE A 414 2.46 -1.18 -14.99
N ARG A 415 2.21 -2.44 -14.66
CA ARG A 415 0.90 -3.06 -14.83
C ARG A 415 -0.18 -2.28 -14.09
N ALA A 416 0.03 -1.95 -12.82
CA ALA A 416 -0.95 -1.25 -12.01
C ALA A 416 -1.27 0.15 -12.55
N ILE A 417 -0.25 0.92 -12.92
CA ILE A 417 -0.44 2.28 -13.47
C ILE A 417 -1.07 2.21 -14.86
N TYR A 418 -0.62 1.30 -15.74
CA TYR A 418 -1.17 1.15 -17.08
C TYR A 418 -2.66 0.82 -17.04
N PHE A 419 -3.07 -0.14 -16.20
CA PHE A 419 -4.48 -0.49 -16.05
C PHE A 419 -5.31 0.56 -15.31
N SER A 420 -4.69 1.51 -14.64
CA SER A 420 -5.39 2.71 -14.16
C SER A 420 -5.77 3.64 -15.32
N PHE A 421 -4.97 3.71 -16.39
CA PHE A 421 -5.29 4.44 -17.63
C PHE A 421 -6.20 3.66 -18.58
N ALA A 422 -6.19 2.33 -18.54
CA ALA A 422 -6.89 1.49 -19.52
C ALA A 422 -8.37 1.84 -19.71
N PRO A 423 -9.18 2.18 -18.67
CA PRO A 423 -10.57 2.60 -18.87
C PRO A 423 -10.71 3.86 -19.73
N LEU A 424 -9.76 4.80 -19.66
CA LEU A 424 -9.73 6.01 -20.48
C LEU A 424 -9.29 5.66 -21.90
N LEU A 425 -8.29 4.79 -22.05
CA LEU A 425 -7.76 4.35 -23.34
C LEU A 425 -8.76 3.51 -24.15
N CYS A 426 -9.73 2.85 -23.50
CA CYS A 426 -10.85 2.18 -24.19
C CYS A 426 -11.75 3.16 -24.97
N VAL A 427 -11.66 4.46 -24.72
CA VAL A 427 -12.52 5.48 -25.33
C VAL A 427 -11.78 6.22 -26.44
N PRO A 428 -12.06 5.95 -27.74
CA PRO A 428 -11.33 6.57 -28.85
C PRO A 428 -11.35 8.09 -28.84
N MET A 429 -12.47 8.71 -28.46
CA MET A 429 -12.59 10.18 -28.42
C MET A 429 -11.58 10.83 -27.46
N TYR A 430 -11.22 10.17 -26.38
CA TYR A 430 -10.21 10.70 -25.43
C TYR A 430 -8.81 10.76 -26.05
N GLN A 431 -8.53 9.95 -27.05
CA GLN A 431 -7.24 9.94 -27.72
C GLN A 431 -7.21 10.88 -28.96
N GLN A 432 -8.37 11.08 -29.59
CA GLN A 432 -8.51 11.94 -30.78
C GLN A 432 -8.58 13.42 -30.40
N ILE A 433 -9.21 13.75 -29.27
CA ILE A 433 -9.34 15.12 -28.79
C ILE A 433 -8.10 15.46 -27.94
N ARG A 434 -7.31 16.42 -28.41
CA ARG A 434 -6.09 16.87 -27.75
C ARG A 434 -6.27 18.29 -27.21
N SER A 435 -5.50 18.61 -26.17
CA SER A 435 -5.41 19.97 -25.67
C SER A 435 -4.90 20.92 -26.74
N HIS A 436 -5.48 22.13 -26.82
CA HIS A 436 -5.00 23.18 -27.69
C HIS A 436 -3.52 23.53 -27.46
N LYS A 437 -3.09 23.50 -26.21
CA LYS A 437 -1.69 23.75 -25.81
C LYS A 437 -0.72 22.66 -26.28
N ASP A 438 -1.19 21.42 -26.44
CA ASP A 438 -0.39 20.34 -27.01
C ASP A 438 -0.10 20.56 -28.48
N ILE A 439 -1.04 21.20 -29.20
CA ILE A 439 -0.92 21.47 -30.64
C ILE A 439 0.01 22.67 -30.91
N TYR A 440 -0.05 23.72 -30.06
CA TYR A 440 0.63 25.00 -30.29
C TYR A 440 1.86 25.24 -29.38
N GLY A 441 2.26 24.25 -28.59
CA GLY A 441 3.37 24.37 -27.64
C GLY A 441 2.96 24.97 -26.30
N ARG A 442 3.85 24.84 -25.31
CA ARG A 442 3.59 25.21 -23.91
C ARG A 442 4.73 26.02 -23.33
N ASP A 443 4.39 27.18 -22.80
CA ASP A 443 5.22 27.82 -21.77
C ASP A 443 4.74 27.31 -20.42
N MET A 444 5.48 26.40 -19.80
CA MET A 444 5.17 25.84 -18.48
C MET A 444 5.84 26.69 -17.41
N GLU A 445 5.07 27.23 -16.48
CA GLU A 445 5.64 27.76 -15.26
C GLU A 445 6.25 26.61 -14.45
N GLN A 446 7.52 26.76 -14.08
CA GLN A 446 8.30 25.70 -13.46
C GLN A 446 8.27 25.83 -11.92
N ARG A 447 7.07 26.00 -11.35
CA ARG A 447 6.86 26.00 -9.89
C ARG A 447 5.95 24.85 -9.47
N SER A 448 6.31 24.23 -8.35
CA SER A 448 5.50 23.17 -7.76
C SER A 448 4.18 23.70 -7.22
N SER A 449 3.14 22.89 -7.32
CA SER A 449 1.83 23.20 -6.76
C SER A 449 1.77 22.80 -5.27
N PHE A 450 0.74 23.29 -4.55
CA PHE A 450 0.52 22.91 -3.15
C PHE A 450 0.32 21.39 -2.97
N TRP A 451 -0.01 20.65 -4.01
CA TRP A 451 -0.08 19.18 -3.98
C TRP A 451 1.29 18.56 -3.73
N GLU A 452 2.33 19.08 -4.40
CA GLU A 452 3.71 18.64 -4.15
C GLU A 452 4.21 19.07 -2.77
N HIS A 453 3.78 20.25 -2.28
CA HIS A 453 4.11 20.70 -0.91
C HIS A 453 3.53 19.76 0.15
N GLU A 454 2.25 19.33 0.01
CA GLU A 454 1.64 18.36 0.91
C GLU A 454 2.30 16.98 0.77
N ALA A 455 2.60 16.54 -0.46
CA ALA A 455 3.32 15.29 -0.70
C ALA A 455 4.72 15.31 -0.06
N LEU A 456 5.44 16.42 -0.17
CA LEU A 456 6.74 16.62 0.47
C LEU A 456 6.64 16.59 2.00
N ALA A 457 5.62 17.24 2.58
CA ALA A 457 5.38 17.19 4.02
C ALA A 457 5.08 15.76 4.50
N ASN A 458 4.29 14.99 3.76
CA ASN A 458 4.03 13.59 4.09
C ASN A 458 5.28 12.70 3.90
N PHE A 459 6.14 12.99 2.92
CA PHE A 459 7.43 12.30 2.75
C PHE A 459 8.35 12.49 3.97
N TRP A 460 8.45 13.72 4.51
CA TRP A 460 9.19 13.99 5.72
C TRP A 460 8.58 13.35 6.98
N GLY A 461 7.33 12.92 6.90
CA GLY A 461 6.61 12.19 7.94
C GLY A 461 5.80 13.10 8.88
N GLN A 462 4.55 12.68 9.10
CA GLN A 462 3.61 13.42 9.96
C GLN A 462 4.09 13.61 11.41
N GLU A 463 4.94 12.70 11.90
CA GLU A 463 5.50 12.71 13.26
C GLU A 463 6.28 13.99 13.57
N ARG A 464 6.87 14.58 12.52
CA ARG A 464 7.66 15.81 12.63
C ARG A 464 6.80 17.05 12.87
N PHE A 465 5.56 17.03 12.44
CA PHE A 465 4.66 18.20 12.43
C PHE A 465 3.49 18.07 13.40
N ARG A 466 3.17 16.85 13.87
CA ARG A 466 2.02 16.60 14.73
C ARG A 466 2.16 17.27 16.10
N HIS A 467 1.01 17.63 16.71
CA HIS A 467 0.97 18.07 18.10
C HIS A 467 1.46 16.95 19.04
N PRO A 468 2.21 17.26 20.13
CA PRO A 468 2.71 16.25 21.07
C PRO A 468 1.61 15.33 21.66
N ASP A 469 0.42 15.88 21.92
CA ASP A 469 -0.72 15.12 22.47
C ASP A 469 -1.53 14.38 21.41
N CYS A 470 -1.17 14.47 20.13
CA CYS A 470 -1.90 13.81 19.06
C CYS A 470 -1.69 12.29 19.11
N VAL A 471 -2.78 11.54 19.18
CA VAL A 471 -2.78 10.06 19.25
C VAL A 471 -3.27 9.39 17.96
N THR A 472 -3.67 10.19 16.96
CA THR A 472 -4.18 9.71 15.67
C THR A 472 -3.20 9.99 14.54
N GLN A 473 -3.52 9.55 13.34
CA GLN A 473 -2.90 10.07 12.13
C GLN A 473 -3.28 11.55 11.94
N CYS A 474 -2.52 12.25 11.09
CA CYS A 474 -2.77 13.64 10.78
C CYS A 474 -3.10 13.85 9.29
N VAL A 475 -3.91 14.87 9.02
CA VAL A 475 -4.06 15.47 7.70
C VAL A 475 -3.14 16.68 7.65
N LEU A 476 -2.15 16.68 6.76
CA LEU A 476 -1.20 17.77 6.60
C LEU A 476 -1.71 18.75 5.56
N LYS A 477 -1.69 20.06 5.92
CA LYS A 477 -2.00 21.17 5.03
C LYS A 477 -0.82 22.10 4.95
N THR A 478 -0.63 22.73 3.79
CA THR A 478 0.55 23.55 3.53
C THR A 478 0.20 24.90 2.99
N SER A 479 1.01 25.90 3.35
CA SER A 479 1.07 27.20 2.67
C SER A 479 2.52 27.55 2.36
N ALA A 480 2.77 28.08 1.17
CA ALA A 480 4.12 28.30 0.67
C ALA A 480 4.39 29.78 0.42
N LYS A 481 5.63 30.20 0.70
CA LYS A 481 6.13 31.55 0.44
C LYS A 481 7.48 31.49 -0.24
N VAL A 482 7.60 32.06 -1.42
CA VAL A 482 8.86 32.16 -2.14
C VAL A 482 9.76 33.18 -1.45
N GLN A 483 11.03 32.81 -1.24
CA GLN A 483 12.08 33.61 -0.63
C GLN A 483 12.89 34.36 -1.71
N ASN A 484 13.64 35.37 -1.28
CA ASN A 484 14.47 36.17 -2.20
C ASN A 484 15.65 35.39 -2.82
N ASP A 485 16.06 34.30 -2.20
CA ASP A 485 17.14 33.41 -2.66
C ASP A 485 16.66 32.36 -3.67
N GLY A 486 15.37 32.39 -4.04
CA GLY A 486 14.76 31.43 -4.95
C GLY A 486 14.27 30.13 -4.26
N SER A 487 14.51 29.96 -2.97
CA SER A 487 13.91 28.88 -2.19
C SER A 487 12.44 29.18 -1.87
N THR A 488 11.70 28.13 -1.52
CA THR A 488 10.32 28.24 -1.07
C THR A 488 10.22 27.74 0.36
N MET A 489 9.72 28.57 1.27
CA MET A 489 9.38 28.16 2.63
C MET A 489 7.93 27.65 2.65
N ILE A 490 7.74 26.44 3.15
CA ILE A 490 6.44 25.79 3.30
C ILE A 490 6.12 25.71 4.78
N ASP A 491 5.06 26.41 5.20
CA ASP A 491 4.46 26.24 6.51
C ASP A 491 3.52 25.01 6.46
N VAL A 492 3.74 24.05 7.36
CA VAL A 492 2.96 22.79 7.45
C VAL A 492 2.10 22.84 8.71
N THR A 493 0.81 22.61 8.57
CA THR A 493 -0.15 22.44 9.67
C THR A 493 -0.64 21.00 9.69
N ALA A 494 -0.46 20.30 10.80
CA ALA A 494 -0.87 18.92 11.01
C ALA A 494 -2.15 18.86 11.85
N HIS A 495 -3.26 18.50 11.25
CA HIS A 495 -4.56 18.35 11.91
C HIS A 495 -4.74 16.90 12.37
N GLY A 496 -4.87 16.69 13.67
CA GLY A 496 -5.08 15.38 14.27
C GLY A 496 -5.96 15.47 15.51
N PHE A 497 -5.99 14.42 16.33
CA PHE A 497 -6.82 14.36 17.52
C PHE A 497 -6.02 13.85 18.72
N ARG A 498 -6.27 14.45 19.90
CA ARG A 498 -5.97 13.88 21.20
C ARG A 498 -7.18 13.12 21.73
N SER A 499 -6.98 12.17 22.62
CA SER A 499 -8.08 11.43 23.25
C SER A 499 -8.10 11.60 24.76
N GLU A 500 -9.30 11.67 25.32
CA GLU A 500 -9.52 11.65 26.77
C GLU A 500 -10.34 10.42 27.15
N PRO A 501 -9.93 9.66 28.17
CA PRO A 501 -10.72 8.55 28.65
C PRO A 501 -12.01 9.01 29.33
N ARG A 502 -13.10 8.35 29.04
CA ARG A 502 -14.43 8.57 29.62
C ARG A 502 -14.98 7.26 30.17
N LEU A 503 -15.77 7.37 31.20
CA LEU A 503 -16.47 6.24 31.81
C LEU A 503 -17.98 6.53 31.83
N SER A 504 -18.75 5.63 31.24
CA SER A 504 -20.21 5.68 31.25
C SER A 504 -20.77 4.43 31.93
N TYR A 505 -21.82 4.62 32.69
CA TYR A 505 -22.54 3.52 33.33
C TYR A 505 -23.85 3.27 32.58
N ILE A 506 -24.04 2.04 32.11
CA ILE A 506 -25.23 1.62 31.37
C ILE A 506 -25.99 0.60 32.23
N SER A 507 -27.19 0.95 32.63
CA SER A 507 -28.03 0.06 33.43
C SER A 507 -28.51 -1.15 32.62
N LYS A 508 -28.29 -2.35 33.17
CA LYS A 508 -28.74 -3.63 32.62
C LYS A 508 -29.48 -4.42 33.69
N PHE A 509 -30.58 -5.07 33.28
CA PHE A 509 -31.35 -5.92 34.17
C PHE A 509 -30.67 -7.31 34.28
N GLY A 510 -30.39 -7.77 35.50
CA GLY A 510 -29.72 -9.04 35.74
C GLY A 510 -30.69 -10.17 36.06
N GLY A 511 -30.22 -11.40 35.97
CA GLY A 511 -30.95 -12.61 36.36
C GLY A 511 -31.32 -12.70 37.82
N ASP A 512 -30.71 -11.87 38.68
CA ASP A 512 -31.07 -11.69 40.10
C ASP A 512 -32.33 -10.81 40.33
N GLY A 513 -32.94 -10.31 39.22
CA GLY A 513 -34.13 -9.44 39.26
C GLY A 513 -33.84 -7.97 39.58
N SER A 514 -32.60 -7.54 39.52
CA SER A 514 -32.13 -6.17 39.83
C SER A 514 -31.50 -5.47 38.64
N TRP A 515 -31.49 -4.13 38.68
CA TRP A 515 -30.75 -3.33 37.72
C TRP A 515 -29.32 -3.14 38.20
N HIS A 516 -28.37 -3.33 37.28
CA HIS A 516 -26.95 -3.17 37.54
C HIS A 516 -26.33 -2.20 36.54
N ASP A 517 -25.55 -1.28 37.05
CA ASP A 517 -24.77 -0.38 36.22
C ASP A 517 -23.48 -1.08 35.76
N VAL A 518 -23.40 -1.29 34.46
CA VAL A 518 -22.23 -1.87 33.76
C VAL A 518 -21.32 -0.73 33.33
N PRO A 519 -20.08 -0.67 33.81
CA PRO A 519 -19.13 0.36 33.41
C PRO A 519 -18.61 0.09 32.01
N VAL A 520 -18.64 1.12 31.15
CA VAL A 520 -18.07 1.09 29.81
C VAL A 520 -17.03 2.21 29.71
N ASN A 521 -15.78 1.83 29.53
CA ASN A 521 -14.70 2.77 29.23
C ASN A 521 -14.67 3.08 27.74
N TRP A 522 -14.63 4.37 27.37
CA TRP A 522 -14.55 4.82 25.99
C TRP A 522 -13.65 6.05 25.90
N TYR A 523 -13.32 6.50 24.69
CA TYR A 523 -12.47 7.66 24.45
C TYR A 523 -13.24 8.75 23.70
N GLU A 524 -13.12 9.97 24.19
CA GLU A 524 -13.58 11.17 23.50
C GLU A 524 -12.42 11.82 22.77
N TYR A 525 -12.62 12.22 21.51
CA TYR A 525 -11.58 12.76 20.64
C TYR A 525 -11.76 14.26 20.44
N PHE A 526 -10.69 15.01 20.63
CA PHE A 526 -10.64 16.48 20.48
C PHE A 526 -9.59 16.83 19.43
N SER A 527 -9.93 17.74 18.50
CA SER A 527 -9.00 18.22 17.48
C SER A 527 -7.80 18.93 18.11
N VAL A 528 -6.62 18.65 17.57
CA VAL A 528 -5.36 19.33 17.91
C VAL A 528 -4.60 19.66 16.63
N GLU A 529 -3.83 20.74 16.66
CA GLU A 529 -3.03 21.20 15.54
C GLU A 529 -1.57 21.27 15.95
N GLY A 530 -0.70 20.69 15.11
CA GLY A 530 0.75 20.85 15.20
C GLY A 530 1.25 21.65 14.00
N ASN A 531 2.42 22.25 14.13
CA ASN A 531 2.99 23.11 13.08
C ASN A 531 4.47 22.80 12.89
N GLY A 532 4.95 23.04 11.66
CA GLY A 532 6.36 22.97 11.32
C GLY A 532 6.63 23.62 9.98
N GLN A 533 7.88 23.61 9.57
CA GLN A 533 8.30 24.28 8.33
C GLN A 533 9.22 23.35 7.52
N ILE A 534 9.15 23.49 6.20
CA ILE A 534 10.05 22.86 5.24
C ILE A 534 10.60 23.95 4.35
N THR A 535 11.90 23.92 4.11
CA THR A 535 12.54 24.73 3.07
C THR A 535 12.75 23.84 1.86
N MET A 536 12.36 24.31 0.68
CA MET A 536 12.57 23.57 -0.57
C MET A 536 13.11 24.47 -1.67
N TYR A 537 13.75 23.82 -2.65
CA TYR A 537 14.23 24.42 -3.89
C TYR A 537 13.84 23.53 -5.07
N GLU A 538 13.23 24.12 -6.09
CA GLU A 538 12.84 23.43 -7.32
C GLU A 538 13.98 23.46 -8.31
N ASP A 539 14.44 22.29 -8.74
CA ASP A 539 15.44 22.18 -9.80
C ASP A 539 14.75 22.23 -11.17
N ASN A 540 14.76 23.43 -11.77
CA ASN A 540 14.07 23.72 -13.03
C ASN A 540 14.92 23.44 -14.28
N GLN A 541 16.11 22.86 -14.12
CA GLN A 541 16.94 22.56 -15.29
C GLN A 541 16.36 21.39 -16.07
N GLN A 542 16.15 21.61 -17.35
CA GLN A 542 15.76 20.53 -18.28
C GLN A 542 16.88 19.49 -18.32
N GLU A 543 16.54 18.25 -18.02
CA GLU A 543 17.46 17.13 -18.19
C GLU A 543 17.67 16.84 -19.68
N ASP A 544 18.93 16.80 -20.10
CA ASP A 544 19.27 16.26 -21.39
C ASP A 544 19.00 14.75 -21.38
N THR A 545 18.25 14.26 -22.37
CA THR A 545 17.95 12.84 -22.54
C THR A 545 19.23 11.98 -22.74
N ALA A 546 20.33 12.61 -23.13
CA ALA A 546 21.63 11.97 -23.33
C ALA A 546 22.49 11.88 -22.02
N MET A 547 22.06 12.51 -20.93
CA MET A 547 22.79 12.43 -19.66
C MET A 547 22.88 10.99 -19.14
N THR A 548 24.08 10.59 -18.70
CA THR A 548 24.28 9.34 -17.95
C THR A 548 23.71 9.50 -16.52
N GLN A 549 23.50 8.38 -15.84
CA GLN A 549 22.96 8.41 -14.48
C GLN A 549 23.93 9.05 -13.49
N THR A 550 25.23 8.80 -13.64
CA THR A 550 26.28 9.45 -12.82
C THR A 550 26.27 10.97 -13.01
N GLN A 551 26.10 11.45 -14.23
CA GLN A 551 26.01 12.90 -14.48
C GLN A 551 24.78 13.51 -13.81
N ARG A 552 23.64 12.81 -13.81
CA ARG A 552 22.44 13.24 -13.09
C ARG A 552 22.67 13.32 -11.59
N LEU A 553 23.27 12.28 -11.02
CA LEU A 553 23.57 12.24 -9.57
C LEU A 553 24.59 13.29 -9.15
N ASN A 554 25.63 13.55 -9.97
CA ASN A 554 26.59 14.61 -9.71
C ASN A 554 25.88 15.97 -9.71
N ARG A 555 25.00 16.23 -10.67
CA ARG A 555 24.18 17.45 -10.70
C ARG A 555 23.30 17.57 -9.45
N ILE A 556 22.66 16.46 -9.03
CA ILE A 556 21.86 16.45 -7.78
C ILE A 556 22.74 16.82 -6.57
N GLY A 557 23.97 16.27 -6.50
CA GLY A 557 24.95 16.62 -5.48
C GLY A 557 25.31 18.10 -5.49
N GLU A 558 25.55 18.68 -6.66
CA GLU A 558 25.82 20.11 -6.82
C GLU A 558 24.63 20.99 -6.38
N VAL A 559 23.40 20.56 -6.68
CA VAL A 559 22.19 21.26 -6.23
C VAL A 559 22.09 21.25 -4.70
N LEU A 560 22.27 20.10 -4.07
CA LEU A 560 22.22 19.96 -2.60
C LEU A 560 23.34 20.77 -1.92
N GLU A 561 24.55 20.75 -2.47
CA GLU A 561 25.67 21.54 -1.95
C GLU A 561 25.39 23.05 -2.07
N LYS A 562 24.93 23.50 -3.24
CA LYS A 562 24.60 24.92 -3.49
C LYS A 562 23.45 25.44 -2.63
N THR A 563 22.45 24.61 -2.39
CA THR A 563 21.25 25.01 -1.64
C THR A 563 21.35 24.74 -0.14
N HIS A 564 22.34 23.98 0.32
CA HIS A 564 22.50 23.51 1.70
C HIS A 564 21.27 22.74 2.22
N LEU A 565 20.56 22.03 1.32
CA LEU A 565 19.41 21.20 1.63
C LEU A 565 19.83 19.73 1.77
N ASP A 566 18.99 18.91 2.44
CA ASP A 566 19.39 17.58 2.89
C ASP A 566 19.00 16.46 1.93
N VAL A 567 17.85 16.61 1.25
CA VAL A 567 17.26 15.54 0.43
C VAL A 567 16.83 16.07 -0.93
N TYR A 568 17.17 15.33 -1.99
CA TYR A 568 16.66 15.56 -3.34
C TYR A 568 15.69 14.45 -3.73
N ARG A 569 14.48 14.81 -4.10
CA ARG A 569 13.43 13.89 -4.53
C ARG A 569 12.66 14.51 -5.68
N ARG A 570 12.61 13.83 -6.83
CA ARG A 570 11.82 14.28 -7.98
C ARG A 570 11.99 15.77 -8.30
N HIS A 571 13.21 16.18 -8.61
CA HIS A 571 13.58 17.57 -8.95
C HIS A 571 13.32 18.62 -7.84
N ILE A 572 13.13 18.17 -6.61
CA ILE A 572 12.96 19.06 -5.45
C ILE A 572 14.02 18.73 -4.41
N ALA A 573 14.87 19.69 -4.09
CA ALA A 573 15.74 19.64 -2.91
C ALA A 573 14.99 20.18 -1.71
N SER A 574 15.12 19.59 -0.53
CA SER A 574 14.38 20.01 0.66
C SER A 574 15.08 19.70 1.97
N LYS A 575 14.68 20.45 3.00
CA LYS A 575 15.05 20.25 4.41
C LYS A 575 13.85 20.58 5.29
N ALA A 576 13.60 19.74 6.33
CA ALA A 576 12.49 19.90 7.27
C ALA A 576 12.96 20.02 8.72
#